data_4afdd9a068b86d0d1e8a563325907883
#
_entry.id   4afdd9a068b86d0d1e8a563325907883
#
_cell.length_a   1.000
_cell.length_b   1.000
_cell.length_c   1.000
_cell.angle_alpha   90.00
_cell.angle_beta   90.00
_cell.angle_gamma   90.00
#
_symmetry.space_group_name_H-M   'P 1'
#
loop_
_entity.id
_entity.type
_entity.pdbx_description
1 polymer ?
#
loop_
_entity_poly.entity_id
_entity_poly.type
_entity_poly.pdbx_seq_one_letter_code
_entity_poly.pdbx_strand_id
1 'polypeptide(L)'
;MKVNYNNMPNGMGKAYFTIRYFANILRTWYLFHFRFKGIKYHGFVRVMLGCVFARNMDIVIGNNVQFGDYCNIASNVHFGNNILLASRVNFVGKEDHTYNMPGQYIWNGKRGDNGTTIVEDDVWIGTGAIILSGVKIGAGSP
;
A
#
# COMPACT_ATOMS: atom_id res chain seq x y z
N MET A 1 12.67 -17.28 -9.60
CA MET A 1 12.72 -16.25 -8.56
C MET A 1 13.65 -16.74 -7.47
N LYS A 2 14.71 -16.00 -7.13
CA LYS A 2 15.67 -16.39 -6.08
C LYS A 2 15.26 -15.74 -4.76
N VAL A 3 15.32 -16.50 -3.67
CA VAL A 3 15.06 -15.98 -2.32
C VAL A 3 16.18 -15.02 -1.93
N ASN A 4 15.83 -13.79 -1.53
CA ASN A 4 16.81 -12.83 -1.03
C ASN A 4 16.94 -12.97 0.48
N TYR A 5 18.02 -13.63 0.93
CA TYR A 5 18.29 -13.85 2.35
C TYR A 5 18.82 -12.62 3.09
N ASN A 6 19.17 -11.53 2.39
CA ASN A 6 19.64 -10.30 3.04
C ASN A 6 18.54 -9.66 3.91
N ASN A 7 17.28 -9.94 3.59
CA ASN A 7 16.11 -9.46 4.35
C ASN A 7 15.67 -10.44 5.45
N MET A 8 16.48 -11.48 5.74
CA MET A 8 16.14 -12.46 6.75
C MET A 8 16.41 -11.90 8.15
N PRO A 9 15.40 -11.90 9.05
CA PRO A 9 15.59 -11.46 10.42
C PRO A 9 16.65 -12.31 11.16
N ASN A 10 17.42 -11.67 12.04
CA ASN A 10 18.37 -12.36 12.88
C ASN A 10 17.71 -13.47 13.72
N GLY A 11 18.34 -14.63 13.78
CA GLY A 11 17.81 -15.79 14.51
C GLY A 11 16.79 -16.64 13.77
N MET A 12 16.38 -16.26 12.56
CA MET A 12 15.46 -17.07 11.75
C MET A 12 16.25 -18.13 10.95
N GLY A 13 15.77 -19.37 10.96
CA GLY A 13 16.35 -20.44 10.12
C GLY A 13 16.05 -20.23 8.63
N LYS A 14 17.05 -20.50 7.77
CA LYS A 14 16.91 -20.34 6.31
C LYS A 14 15.73 -21.12 5.72
N ALA A 15 15.49 -22.34 6.18
CA ALA A 15 14.38 -23.17 5.70
C ALA A 15 13.03 -22.52 6.02
N TYR A 16 12.84 -22.05 7.25
CA TYR A 16 11.62 -21.38 7.67
C TYR A 16 11.39 -20.06 6.91
N PHE A 17 12.45 -19.27 6.73
CA PHE A 17 12.41 -18.04 5.95
C PHE A 17 11.99 -18.32 4.50
N THR A 18 12.56 -19.35 3.87
CA THR A 18 12.22 -19.76 2.50
C THR A 18 10.76 -20.15 2.37
N ILE A 19 10.24 -20.95 3.29
CA ILE A 19 8.82 -21.35 3.30
C ILE A 19 7.92 -20.10 3.42
N ARG A 20 8.22 -19.21 4.36
CA ARG A 20 7.47 -17.94 4.51
C ARG A 20 7.55 -17.06 3.28
N TYR A 21 8.69 -17.01 2.62
CA TYR A 21 8.87 -16.22 1.40
C TYR A 21 7.92 -16.70 0.30
N PHE A 22 7.88 -17.99 0.02
CA PHE A 22 6.97 -18.55 -0.98
C PHE A 22 5.51 -18.47 -0.56
N ALA A 23 5.19 -18.68 0.71
CA ALA A 23 3.84 -18.51 1.24
C ALA A 23 3.33 -17.06 1.04
N ASN A 24 4.19 -16.07 1.25
CA ASN A 24 3.86 -14.65 0.98
C ASN A 24 3.61 -14.40 -0.51
N ILE A 25 4.40 -14.99 -1.41
CA ILE A 25 4.19 -14.85 -2.85
C ILE A 25 2.82 -15.41 -3.25
N LEU A 26 2.50 -16.61 -2.82
CA LEU A 26 1.21 -17.25 -3.12
C LEU A 26 0.04 -16.44 -2.53
N ARG A 27 0.18 -15.96 -1.30
CA ARG A 27 -0.84 -15.13 -0.65
C ARG A 27 -1.06 -13.82 -1.39
N THR A 28 0.00 -13.11 -1.76
CA THR A 28 -0.09 -11.85 -2.50
C THR A 28 -0.71 -12.06 -3.87
N TRP A 29 -0.29 -13.12 -4.57
CA TRP A 29 -0.90 -13.50 -5.83
C TRP A 29 -2.40 -13.74 -5.70
N TYR A 30 -2.83 -14.54 -4.70
CA TYR A 30 -4.24 -14.79 -4.43
C TYR A 30 -5.00 -13.50 -4.13
N LEU A 31 -4.46 -12.64 -3.25
CA LEU A 31 -5.12 -11.39 -2.85
C LEU A 31 -5.34 -10.45 -4.04
N PHE A 32 -4.35 -10.29 -4.90
CA PHE A 32 -4.43 -9.32 -5.99
C PHE A 32 -5.11 -9.86 -7.27
N HIS A 33 -5.22 -11.18 -7.42
CA HIS A 33 -5.97 -11.76 -8.54
C HIS A 33 -7.45 -12.02 -8.22
N PHE A 34 -7.78 -12.33 -6.97
CA PHE A 34 -9.14 -12.74 -6.62
C PHE A 34 -9.87 -11.72 -5.73
N ARG A 35 -9.22 -11.21 -4.68
CA ARG A 35 -9.88 -10.35 -3.69
C ARG A 35 -9.81 -8.87 -4.07
N PHE A 36 -8.64 -8.38 -4.50
CA PHE A 36 -8.37 -6.98 -4.84
C PHE A 36 -7.92 -6.87 -6.30
N LYS A 37 -8.86 -7.11 -7.21
CA LYS A 37 -8.57 -7.12 -8.64
C LYS A 37 -8.15 -5.74 -9.15
N GLY A 38 -7.23 -5.72 -10.11
CA GLY A 38 -6.80 -4.51 -10.79
C GLY A 38 -5.54 -3.85 -10.21
N ILE A 39 -4.98 -4.38 -9.12
CA ILE A 39 -3.70 -3.92 -8.57
C ILE A 39 -2.55 -4.44 -9.44
N LYS A 40 -1.71 -3.52 -9.87
CA LYS A 40 -0.48 -3.83 -10.61
C LYS A 40 0.67 -3.92 -9.61
N TYR A 41 1.46 -4.98 -9.66
CA TYR A 41 2.61 -5.12 -8.77
C TYR A 41 3.79 -5.80 -9.46
N HIS A 42 4.99 -5.47 -9.02
CA HIS A 42 6.25 -5.95 -9.58
C HIS A 42 7.13 -6.53 -8.47
N GLY A 43 7.60 -7.76 -8.68
CA GLY A 43 8.52 -8.41 -7.74
C GLY A 43 7.87 -8.87 -6.43
N PHE A 44 8.59 -8.72 -5.31
CA PHE A 44 8.16 -9.20 -4.01
C PHE A 44 7.30 -8.17 -3.29
N VAL A 45 6.07 -8.54 -2.96
CA VAL A 45 5.15 -7.75 -2.15
C VAL A 45 4.64 -8.60 -1.00
N ARG A 46 4.67 -8.05 0.21
CA ARG A 46 4.16 -8.67 1.42
C ARG A 46 2.97 -7.90 1.94
N VAL A 47 1.81 -8.55 1.99
CA VAL A 47 0.59 -7.99 2.54
C VAL A 47 0.28 -8.69 3.85
N MET A 48 0.28 -7.96 4.96
CA MET A 48 -0.02 -8.51 6.28
C MET A 48 -1.54 -8.60 6.52
N LEU A 49 -1.93 -8.95 7.74
CA LEU A 49 -3.31 -9.23 8.09
C LEU A 49 -4.19 -7.97 8.00
N GLY A 50 -5.44 -8.13 7.54
CA GLY A 50 -6.45 -7.09 7.61
C GLY A 50 -6.25 -5.90 6.67
N CYS A 51 -5.28 -5.95 5.74
CA CYS A 51 -5.11 -4.90 4.74
C CYS A 51 -6.30 -4.86 3.78
N VAL A 52 -6.69 -3.64 3.40
CA VAL A 52 -7.77 -3.36 2.46
C VAL A 52 -7.25 -2.46 1.34
N PHE A 53 -7.60 -2.81 0.12
CA PHE A 53 -7.32 -2.01 -1.07
C PHE A 53 -8.65 -1.68 -1.73
N ALA A 54 -8.94 -0.39 -1.90
CA ALA A 54 -10.20 0.04 -2.48
C ALA A 54 -10.30 -0.35 -3.97
N ARG A 55 -11.51 -0.63 -4.40
CA ARG A 55 -11.79 -0.95 -5.81
C ARG A 55 -11.74 0.32 -6.67
N ASN A 56 -11.44 0.13 -7.95
CA ASN A 56 -11.39 1.20 -8.95
C ASN A 56 -10.37 2.31 -8.66
N MET A 57 -9.32 1.99 -7.90
CA MET A 57 -8.17 2.85 -7.69
C MET A 57 -7.00 2.39 -8.56
N ASP A 58 -6.23 3.35 -9.07
CA ASP A 58 -4.98 3.05 -9.77
C ASP A 58 -3.87 2.85 -8.72
N ILE A 59 -3.65 1.57 -8.37
CA ILE A 59 -2.65 1.17 -7.39
C ILE A 59 -1.56 0.40 -8.12
N VAL A 60 -0.35 0.94 -8.06
CA VAL A 60 0.85 0.32 -8.62
C VAL A 60 1.86 0.10 -7.51
N ILE A 61 2.42 -1.09 -7.41
CA ILE A 61 3.32 -1.48 -6.34
C ILE A 61 4.63 -2.00 -6.94
N GLY A 62 5.74 -1.42 -6.53
CA GLY A 62 7.07 -1.83 -6.96
C GLY A 62 7.56 -3.11 -6.27
N ASN A 63 8.86 -3.34 -6.32
CA ASN A 63 9.49 -4.50 -5.73
C ASN A 63 9.88 -4.25 -4.26
N ASN A 64 9.78 -5.30 -3.43
CA ASN A 64 10.15 -5.27 -2.01
C ASN A 64 9.32 -4.25 -1.22
N VAL A 65 8.00 -4.35 -1.33
CA VAL A 65 7.05 -3.51 -0.61
C VAL A 65 6.32 -4.32 0.44
N GLN A 66 6.30 -3.85 1.68
CA GLN A 66 5.57 -4.48 2.78
C GLN A 66 4.45 -3.56 3.29
N PHE A 67 3.26 -4.11 3.36
CA PHE A 67 2.11 -3.51 4.04
C PHE A 67 1.95 -4.17 5.41
N GLY A 68 2.08 -3.40 6.48
CA GLY A 68 1.82 -3.81 7.86
C GLY A 68 0.36 -4.18 8.09
N ASP A 69 0.04 -4.64 9.28
CA ASP A 69 -1.33 -5.08 9.60
C ASP A 69 -2.32 -3.91 9.50
N TYR A 70 -3.50 -4.20 8.96
CA TYR A 70 -4.63 -3.27 8.89
C TYR A 70 -4.35 -1.98 8.11
N CYS A 71 -3.44 -1.99 7.15
CA CYS A 71 -3.28 -0.87 6.22
C CYS A 71 -4.50 -0.73 5.31
N ASN A 72 -4.87 0.52 5.02
CA ASN A 72 -5.99 0.83 4.14
C ASN A 72 -5.51 1.73 3.00
N ILE A 73 -5.63 1.24 1.76
CA ILE A 73 -5.25 1.96 0.55
C ILE A 73 -6.54 2.32 -0.20
N ALA A 74 -7.05 3.52 0.06
CA ALA A 74 -8.33 4.01 -0.45
C ALA A 74 -8.21 5.19 -1.41
N SER A 75 -7.04 5.36 -2.03
CA SER A 75 -6.79 6.38 -3.06
C SER A 75 -5.86 5.84 -4.15
N ASN A 76 -5.67 6.59 -5.24
CA ASN A 76 -4.68 6.27 -6.26
C ASN A 76 -3.28 6.43 -5.66
N VAL A 77 -2.47 5.38 -5.72
CA VAL A 77 -1.11 5.39 -5.15
C VAL A 77 -0.15 4.59 -6.02
N HIS A 78 0.99 5.19 -6.31
CA HIS A 78 2.11 4.51 -6.94
C HIS A 78 3.25 4.38 -5.93
N PHE A 79 3.55 3.14 -5.55
CA PHE A 79 4.66 2.79 -4.66
C PHE A 79 5.87 2.40 -5.49
N GLY A 80 7.02 2.99 -5.19
CA GLY A 80 8.32 2.58 -5.70
C GLY A 80 8.81 1.26 -5.09
N ASN A 81 10.11 1.16 -4.85
CA ASN A 81 10.77 -0.04 -4.36
C ASN A 81 11.28 0.13 -2.92
N ASN A 82 11.47 -0.99 -2.20
CA ASN A 82 12.01 -1.01 -0.84
C ASN A 82 11.19 -0.13 0.14
N ILE A 83 9.88 -0.33 0.16
CA ILE A 83 8.98 0.45 1.00
C ILE A 83 8.46 -0.39 2.15
N LEU A 84 8.51 0.18 3.34
CA LEU A 84 7.97 -0.41 4.56
C LEU A 84 6.84 0.45 5.09
N LEU A 85 5.62 -0.07 5.05
CA LEU A 85 4.49 0.52 5.77
C LEU A 85 4.30 -0.22 7.09
N ALA A 86 4.30 0.52 8.18
CA ALA A 86 3.92 -0.01 9.48
C ALA A 86 2.41 -0.26 9.57
N SER A 87 1.93 -0.75 10.70
CA SER A 87 0.51 -1.09 10.85
C SER A 87 -0.40 0.13 10.82
N ARG A 88 -1.61 -0.03 10.30
CA ARG A 88 -2.67 0.99 10.28
C ARG A 88 -2.32 2.26 9.51
N VAL A 89 -1.46 2.16 8.52
CA VAL A 89 -1.22 3.27 7.59
C VAL A 89 -2.41 3.40 6.65
N ASN A 90 -2.89 4.63 6.44
CA ASN A 90 -4.06 4.93 5.64
C ASN A 90 -3.71 5.89 4.49
N PHE A 91 -4.04 5.51 3.26
CA PHE A 91 -4.02 6.38 2.10
C PHE A 91 -5.47 6.72 1.76
N VAL A 92 -5.84 7.98 1.87
CA VAL A 92 -7.23 8.45 1.74
C VAL A 92 -7.35 9.61 0.76
N GLY A 93 -8.52 9.78 0.16
CA GLY A 93 -8.81 10.93 -0.68
C GLY A 93 -8.87 12.22 0.15
N LYS A 94 -8.32 13.30 -0.36
CA LYS A 94 -8.45 14.63 0.26
C LYS A 94 -9.76 15.32 -0.13
N GLU A 95 -10.33 14.96 -1.27
CA GLU A 95 -11.52 15.54 -1.86
C GLU A 95 -12.65 14.50 -2.01
N ASP A 96 -12.79 13.63 -1.02
CA ASP A 96 -13.82 12.57 -1.06
C ASP A 96 -15.25 13.10 -1.04
N HIS A 97 -15.47 14.28 -0.49
CA HIS A 97 -16.73 15.02 -0.55
C HIS A 97 -16.48 16.52 -0.65
N THR A 98 -17.17 17.20 -1.56
CA THR A 98 -17.20 18.67 -1.58
C THR A 98 -18.06 19.17 -0.43
N TYR A 99 -17.52 20.09 0.35
CA TYR A 99 -18.18 20.64 1.56
C TYR A 99 -18.42 22.15 1.49
N ASN A 100 -17.96 22.82 0.46
CA ASN A 100 -17.95 24.27 0.30
C ASN A 100 -19.00 24.79 -0.68
N MET A 101 -20.03 24.01 -0.96
CA MET A 101 -21.14 24.41 -1.86
C MET A 101 -22.33 24.93 -1.05
N PRO A 102 -22.63 26.25 -1.10
CA PRO A 102 -23.79 26.81 -0.40
C PRO A 102 -25.10 26.12 -0.81
N GLY A 103 -25.93 25.80 0.17
CA GLY A 103 -27.25 25.18 -0.08
C GLY A 103 -27.22 23.68 -0.42
N GLN A 104 -26.06 23.03 -0.34
CA GLN A 104 -25.94 21.60 -0.58
C GLN A 104 -25.46 20.89 0.70
N TYR A 105 -26.07 19.75 1.01
CA TYR A 105 -25.55 18.87 2.07
C TYR A 105 -24.26 18.20 1.62
N ILE A 106 -23.30 18.00 2.53
CA ILE A 106 -22.06 17.27 2.27
C ILE A 106 -22.35 15.87 1.74
N TRP A 107 -23.40 15.23 2.22
CA TRP A 107 -23.87 13.92 1.76
C TRP A 107 -24.08 13.84 0.23
N ASN A 108 -24.56 14.91 -0.37
CA ASN A 108 -24.83 15.00 -1.81
C ASN A 108 -23.64 15.57 -2.60
N GLY A 109 -22.55 15.90 -1.91
CA GLY A 109 -21.35 16.45 -2.51
C GLY A 109 -20.70 15.46 -3.48
N LYS A 110 -20.31 15.95 -4.65
CA LYS A 110 -19.53 15.15 -5.61
C LYS A 110 -18.10 14.96 -5.09
N ARG A 111 -17.47 13.85 -5.45
CA ARG A 111 -16.05 13.67 -5.22
C ARG A 111 -15.25 14.60 -6.12
N GLY A 112 -14.25 15.25 -5.55
CA GLY A 112 -13.27 16.05 -6.29
C GLY A 112 -12.18 15.23 -6.92
N ASP A 113 -11.24 15.90 -7.57
CA ASP A 113 -10.03 15.26 -8.09
C ASP A 113 -9.02 15.06 -6.96
N ASN A 114 -8.80 13.81 -6.63
CA ASN A 114 -7.90 13.44 -5.54
C ASN A 114 -6.42 13.39 -5.94
N GLY A 115 -6.11 13.32 -7.24
CA GLY A 115 -4.75 13.10 -7.72
C GLY A 115 -4.18 11.73 -7.33
N THR A 116 -2.95 11.46 -7.74
CA THR A 116 -2.23 10.22 -7.41
C THR A 116 -1.13 10.51 -6.40
N THR A 117 -1.08 9.75 -5.33
CA THR A 117 0.02 9.79 -4.36
C THR A 117 1.21 9.01 -4.92
N ILE A 118 2.40 9.60 -4.81
CA ILE A 118 3.66 8.96 -5.21
C ILE A 118 4.49 8.69 -3.96
N VAL A 119 4.84 7.45 -3.75
CA VAL A 119 5.82 7.05 -2.72
C VAL A 119 7.07 6.56 -3.45
N GLU A 120 8.14 7.32 -3.34
CA GLU A 120 9.40 6.98 -4.00
C GLU A 120 10.13 5.82 -3.31
N ASP A 121 11.32 5.47 -3.77
CA ASP A 121 12.07 4.33 -3.27
C ASP A 121 12.63 4.57 -1.85
N ASP A 122 12.84 3.48 -1.11
CA ASP A 122 13.48 3.49 0.22
C ASP A 122 12.75 4.36 1.24
N VAL A 123 11.46 4.10 1.43
CA VAL A 123 10.58 4.87 2.34
C VAL A 123 10.06 3.99 3.46
N TRP A 124 10.07 4.53 4.68
CA TRP A 124 9.39 3.94 5.82
C TRP A 124 8.25 4.85 6.31
N ILE A 125 7.03 4.33 6.33
CA ILE A 125 5.86 5.06 6.84
C ILE A 125 5.46 4.47 8.18
N GLY A 126 5.49 5.30 9.21
CA GLY A 126 5.23 4.92 10.60
C GLY A 126 3.78 4.51 10.88
N THR A 127 3.57 3.83 12.00
CA THR A 127 2.25 3.30 12.43
C THR A 127 1.20 4.40 12.53
N GLY A 128 0.03 4.17 11.96
CA GLY A 128 -1.13 5.05 12.06
C GLY A 128 -1.06 6.32 11.22
N ALA A 129 -0.04 6.47 10.37
CA ALA A 129 0.05 7.62 9.47
C ALA A 129 -1.15 7.69 8.52
N ILE A 130 -1.63 8.90 8.27
CA ILE A 130 -2.70 9.19 7.31
C ILE A 130 -2.10 10.04 6.19
N ILE A 131 -2.09 9.49 4.98
CA ILE A 131 -1.56 10.15 3.79
C ILE A 131 -2.73 10.57 2.91
N LEU A 132 -2.83 11.86 2.65
CA LEU A 132 -3.83 12.39 1.74
C LEU A 132 -3.40 12.19 0.30
N SER A 133 -4.38 12.02 -0.58
CA SER A 133 -4.15 11.83 -2.01
C SER A 133 -3.43 13.03 -2.66
N GLY A 134 -2.65 12.73 -3.70
CA GLY A 134 -1.88 13.72 -4.43
C GLY A 134 -0.58 14.17 -3.76
N VAL A 135 -0.20 13.57 -2.63
CA VAL A 135 1.06 13.85 -1.92
C VAL A 135 2.21 13.09 -2.60
N LYS A 136 3.38 13.68 -2.59
CA LYS A 136 4.64 13.00 -2.95
C LYS A 136 5.50 12.80 -1.70
N ILE A 137 5.85 11.55 -1.41
CA ILE A 137 6.81 11.17 -0.37
C ILE A 137 8.13 10.86 -1.07
N GLY A 138 9.15 11.65 -0.79
CA GLY A 138 10.45 11.56 -1.45
C GLY A 138 11.24 10.33 -1.01
N ALA A 139 12.20 9.93 -1.85
CA ALA A 139 13.07 8.79 -1.59
C ALA A 139 13.89 8.97 -0.30
N GLY A 140 14.10 7.88 0.44
CA GLY A 140 14.84 7.88 1.69
C GLY A 140 14.09 8.54 2.87
N SER A 141 12.78 8.77 2.78
CA SER A 141 11.99 9.35 3.87
C SER A 141 11.70 8.31 4.94
N PRO A 142 11.98 8.63 6.24
CA PRO A 142 11.58 7.79 7.37
C PRO A 142 10.13 8.08 7.77
#